data_aa1d8864ba658ec1b096242281bf4cc5
#
_entry.id   aa1d8864ba658ec1b096242281bf4cc5
#
_cell.length_a   1.000
_cell.length_b   1.000
_cell.length_c   1.000
_cell.angle_alpha   90.00
_cell.angle_beta   90.00
_cell.angle_gamma   90.00
#
_symmetry.space_group_name_H-M   'P 1'
#
loop_
_entity.id
_entity.type
_entity.pdbx_description
1 polymer ?
#
loop_
_entity_poly.entity_id
_entity_poly.type
_entity_poly.pdbx_seq_one_letter_code
_entity_poly.pdbx_strand_id
1 'polypeptide(L)'
;MCIRDRFLETDAPCALIMEDDCDLSTVSHWQFTWKDFFSKIPYSYDVVQLAIINPASISVQIHRRFVNDFSTACYLITRHHAEKLVKLHCRGDKYKLDQGVRPRAVADDLIYNSGNTFAIPLFLYKIELGSDIHDIHIDVFHKSSYEGLWQFWRNQSADIEDWNKFFEYDPYLGRLPPGFEGK
;
A
#
# COMPACT_ATOMS: atom_id res chain seq x y z
N MET A 1 -2.16 6.13 15.30
CA MET A 1 -0.81 5.97 15.86
C MET A 1 -0.75 4.90 16.94
N CYS A 2 -1.79 4.64 17.72
CA CYS A 2 -1.81 3.57 18.73
C CYS A 2 -1.32 2.19 18.23
N ILE A 3 -1.64 1.82 17.00
CA ILE A 3 -1.21 0.52 16.42
C ILE A 3 0.30 0.45 16.27
N ARG A 4 0.94 1.53 15.82
CA ARG A 4 2.40 1.60 15.68
C ARG A 4 3.10 1.63 17.03
N ASP A 5 2.51 2.30 18.01
CA ASP A 5 3.01 2.30 19.37
C ASP A 5 2.97 0.87 19.95
N ARG A 6 1.88 0.14 19.73
CA ARG A 6 1.77 -1.28 20.13
C ARG A 6 2.75 -2.17 19.40
N PHE A 7 2.96 -1.97 18.11
CA PHE A 7 3.99 -2.71 17.38
C PHE A 7 5.38 -2.50 17.99
N LEU A 8 5.72 -1.29 18.40
CA LEU A 8 7.02 -0.97 18.99
C LEU A 8 7.22 -1.53 20.42
N GLU A 9 6.16 -2.00 21.07
CA GLU A 9 6.24 -2.75 22.33
C GLU A 9 6.70 -4.21 22.13
N THR A 10 6.72 -4.72 20.91
CA THR A 10 7.21 -6.07 20.55
C THR A 10 8.63 -5.99 20.03
N ASP A 11 9.33 -7.12 19.87
CA ASP A 11 10.65 -7.22 19.24
C ASP A 11 10.59 -7.56 17.74
N ALA A 12 9.40 -7.60 17.15
CA ALA A 12 9.22 -7.96 15.75
C ALA A 12 9.93 -6.95 14.82
N PRO A 13 10.65 -7.39 13.77
CA PRO A 13 11.37 -6.51 12.85
C PRO A 13 10.44 -5.76 11.89
N CYS A 14 9.25 -6.29 11.62
CA CYS A 14 8.22 -5.68 10.80
C CYS A 14 6.83 -6.07 11.29
N ALA A 15 5.82 -5.33 10.87
CA ALA A 15 4.42 -5.62 11.15
C ALA A 15 3.56 -5.49 9.90
N LEU A 16 2.57 -6.36 9.78
CA LEU A 16 1.44 -6.18 8.89
C LEU A 16 0.37 -5.40 9.64
N ILE A 17 0.03 -4.23 9.15
CA ILE A 17 -1.03 -3.37 9.68
C ILE A 17 -2.22 -3.48 8.74
N MET A 18 -3.38 -3.76 9.31
CA MET A 18 -4.63 -3.89 8.56
C MET A 18 -5.71 -3.06 9.27
N GLU A 19 -6.48 -2.32 8.50
CA GLU A 19 -7.69 -1.65 8.96
C GLU A 19 -8.89 -2.61 8.82
N ASP A 20 -10.01 -2.28 9.42
CA ASP A 20 -11.22 -3.14 9.45
C ASP A 20 -11.95 -3.18 8.10
N ASP A 21 -11.65 -2.25 7.22
CA ASP A 21 -12.11 -2.22 5.83
C ASP A 21 -11.22 -3.01 4.86
N CYS A 22 -10.11 -3.59 5.30
CA CYS A 22 -9.31 -4.47 4.46
C CYS A 22 -10.10 -5.73 4.06
N ASP A 23 -10.13 -6.04 2.76
CA ASP A 23 -10.83 -7.18 2.20
C ASP A 23 -9.84 -8.28 1.79
N LEU A 24 -10.00 -9.47 2.38
CA LEU A 24 -9.15 -10.64 2.17
C LEU A 24 -9.62 -11.57 1.06
N SER A 25 -10.64 -11.20 0.30
CA SER A 25 -11.24 -12.06 -0.75
C SER A 25 -10.24 -12.49 -1.83
N THR A 26 -9.21 -11.68 -2.09
CA THR A 26 -8.14 -11.99 -3.02
C THR A 26 -7.28 -13.19 -2.61
N VAL A 27 -7.21 -13.50 -1.31
CA VAL A 27 -6.37 -14.59 -0.77
C VAL A 27 -6.71 -15.94 -1.39
N SER A 28 -7.98 -16.18 -1.72
CA SER A 28 -8.43 -17.42 -2.37
C SER A 28 -7.86 -17.60 -3.79
N HIS A 29 -7.35 -16.55 -4.40
CA HIS A 29 -6.74 -16.55 -5.74
C HIS A 29 -5.22 -16.63 -5.72
N TRP A 30 -4.59 -16.61 -4.53
CA TRP A 30 -3.15 -16.65 -4.41
C TRP A 30 -2.60 -18.05 -4.68
N GLN A 31 -1.63 -18.14 -5.59
CA GLN A 31 -0.86 -19.36 -5.90
C GLN A 31 0.61 -19.18 -5.45
N PHE A 32 0.84 -18.39 -4.43
CA PHE A 32 2.14 -18.12 -3.82
C PHE A 32 2.02 -18.12 -2.30
N THR A 33 3.16 -18.19 -1.63
CA THR A 33 3.25 -18.07 -0.17
C THR A 33 3.77 -16.71 0.24
N TRP A 34 3.53 -16.33 1.49
CA TRP A 34 4.17 -15.14 2.06
C TRP A 34 5.70 -15.18 1.96
N LYS A 35 6.31 -16.37 2.05
CA LYS A 35 7.75 -16.54 1.90
C LYS A 35 8.22 -16.16 0.49
N ASP A 36 7.47 -16.56 -0.54
CA ASP A 36 7.78 -16.20 -1.92
C ASP A 36 7.70 -14.69 -2.10
N PHE A 37 6.61 -14.09 -1.66
CA PHE A 37 6.41 -12.64 -1.71
C PHE A 37 7.51 -11.88 -0.96
N PHE A 38 7.80 -12.22 0.31
CA PHE A 38 8.83 -11.54 1.10
C PHE A 38 10.22 -11.65 0.49
N SER A 39 10.53 -12.75 -0.20
CA SER A 39 11.82 -12.93 -0.87
C SER A 39 12.05 -11.96 -2.02
N LYS A 40 10.99 -11.34 -2.54
CA LYS A 40 11.00 -10.44 -3.70
C LYS A 40 10.81 -8.96 -3.36
N ILE A 41 10.41 -8.67 -2.14
CA ILE A 41 10.33 -7.27 -1.68
C ILE A 41 11.74 -6.66 -1.74
N PRO A 42 11.91 -5.46 -2.32
CA PRO A 42 13.20 -4.79 -2.35
C PRO A 42 13.78 -4.64 -0.94
N TYR A 43 15.02 -5.08 -0.73
CA TYR A 43 15.66 -5.16 0.60
C TYR A 43 15.61 -3.88 1.42
N SER A 44 15.63 -2.73 0.75
CA SER A 44 15.63 -1.40 1.39
C SER A 44 14.25 -0.83 1.65
N TYR A 45 13.17 -1.64 1.65
CA TYR A 45 11.85 -1.11 1.92
C TYR A 45 11.71 -0.63 3.36
N ASP A 46 11.03 0.48 3.54
CA ASP A 46 10.53 0.97 4.81
C ASP A 46 9.05 0.58 5.01
N VAL A 47 8.28 0.72 3.93
CA VAL A 47 6.85 0.36 3.88
C VAL A 47 6.54 -0.33 2.56
N VAL A 48 5.64 -1.32 2.58
CA VAL A 48 5.00 -1.87 1.39
C VAL A 48 3.50 -1.70 1.53
N GLN A 49 2.92 -0.87 0.69
CA GLN A 49 1.47 -0.68 0.60
C GLN A 49 0.86 -1.89 -0.12
N LEU A 50 -0.12 -2.55 0.52
CA LEU A 50 -0.71 -3.81 0.04
C LEU A 50 -2.17 -3.69 -0.41
N ALA A 51 -2.81 -2.56 -0.12
CA ALA A 51 -4.13 -2.19 -0.64
C ALA A 51 -4.01 -0.80 -1.28
N ILE A 52 -4.45 -0.66 -2.52
CA ILE A 52 -4.24 0.55 -3.31
C ILE A 52 -5.56 1.04 -3.87
N ILE A 53 -5.80 2.33 -3.74
CA ILE A 53 -6.85 3.08 -4.43
C ILE A 53 -6.15 4.07 -5.36
N ASN A 54 -6.23 3.85 -6.66
CA ASN A 54 -5.69 4.78 -7.65
C ASN A 54 -6.68 4.93 -8.81
N PRO A 55 -7.37 6.08 -8.94
CA PRO A 55 -8.41 6.27 -9.94
C PRO A 55 -7.87 6.40 -11.37
N ALA A 56 -6.58 6.67 -11.52
CA ALA A 56 -5.97 6.92 -12.83
C ALA A 56 -5.41 5.63 -13.47
N SER A 57 -4.63 4.87 -12.70
CA SER A 57 -4.07 3.60 -13.16
C SER A 57 -3.52 2.80 -11.97
N ILE A 58 -3.69 1.49 -11.98
CA ILE A 58 -3.17 0.60 -10.96
C ILE A 58 -2.16 -0.33 -11.59
N SER A 59 -0.95 -0.37 -11.05
CA SER A 59 0.00 -1.44 -11.34
C SER A 59 -0.27 -2.61 -10.40
N VAL A 60 -0.38 -3.81 -10.94
CA VAL A 60 -0.53 -5.05 -10.16
C VAL A 60 0.79 -5.68 -9.75
N GLN A 61 1.92 -5.17 -10.26
CA GLN A 61 3.27 -5.62 -9.92
C GLN A 61 3.88 -4.74 -8.82
N ILE A 62 4.94 -5.21 -8.19
CA ILE A 62 5.70 -4.41 -7.23
C ILE A 62 6.29 -3.17 -7.93
N HIS A 63 5.98 -2.01 -7.42
CA HIS A 63 6.48 -0.74 -7.96
C HIS A 63 6.78 0.25 -6.84
N ARG A 64 7.55 1.30 -7.15
CA ARG A 64 7.69 2.46 -6.27
C ARG A 64 6.33 3.12 -6.12
N ARG A 65 5.91 3.34 -4.88
CA ARG A 65 4.63 4.01 -4.61
C ARG A 65 4.55 5.35 -5.34
N PHE A 66 3.46 5.55 -6.07
CA PHE A 66 3.10 6.84 -6.64
C PHE A 66 2.34 7.69 -5.62
N VAL A 67 2.40 9.01 -5.79
CA VAL A 67 1.68 9.95 -4.93
C VAL A 67 0.15 9.71 -4.94
N ASN A 68 -0.37 9.13 -6.01
CA ASN A 68 -1.79 8.83 -6.19
C ASN A 68 -2.19 7.39 -5.78
N ASP A 69 -1.26 6.60 -5.26
CA ASP A 69 -1.58 5.33 -4.63
C ASP A 69 -2.07 5.60 -3.21
N PHE A 70 -3.38 5.80 -3.08
CA PHE A 70 -4.02 6.07 -1.79
C PHE A 70 -4.34 4.77 -1.05
N SER A 71 -4.73 4.88 0.19
CA SER A 71 -5.20 3.87 1.13
C SER A 71 -4.15 3.44 2.15
N THR A 72 -4.60 3.38 3.39
CA THR A 72 -3.88 2.78 4.53
C THR A 72 -4.52 1.48 5.01
N ALA A 73 -5.48 0.94 4.25
CA ALA A 73 -6.24 -0.25 4.63
C ALA A 73 -5.35 -1.47 4.92
N CYS A 74 -4.24 -1.63 4.18
CA CYS A 74 -3.28 -2.68 4.47
C CYS A 74 -1.86 -2.30 4.03
N TYR A 75 -0.87 -2.47 4.93
CA TYR A 75 0.54 -2.25 4.63
C TYR A 75 1.48 -3.00 5.56
N LEU A 76 2.64 -3.36 5.04
CA LEU A 76 3.79 -3.80 5.84
C LEU A 76 4.62 -2.58 6.23
N ILE A 77 5.12 -2.56 7.46
CA ILE A 77 5.99 -1.50 7.97
C ILE A 77 7.17 -2.09 8.72
N THR A 78 8.38 -1.61 8.46
CA THR A 78 9.56 -1.98 9.24
C THR A 78 9.57 -1.29 10.60
N ARG A 79 10.19 -1.93 11.59
CA ARG A 79 10.42 -1.32 12.91
C ARG A 79 11.13 0.01 12.80
N HIS A 80 12.22 0.06 12.01
CA HIS A 80 12.99 1.27 11.80
C HIS A 80 12.12 2.45 11.32
N HIS A 81 11.25 2.18 10.36
CA HIS A 81 10.35 3.23 9.84
C HIS A 81 9.28 3.63 10.86
N ALA A 82 8.71 2.67 11.59
CA ALA A 82 7.76 2.96 12.65
C ALA A 82 8.37 3.87 13.73
N GLU A 83 9.59 3.58 14.18
CA GLU A 83 10.34 4.43 15.11
C GLU A 83 10.60 5.83 14.54
N LYS A 84 10.96 5.92 13.26
CA LYS A 84 11.13 7.19 12.56
C LYS A 84 9.84 8.01 12.54
N LEU A 85 8.70 7.40 12.24
CA LEU A 85 7.39 8.08 12.27
C LEU A 85 7.05 8.61 13.66
N VAL A 86 7.30 7.83 14.71
CA VAL A 86 7.10 8.27 16.09
C VAL A 86 7.98 9.48 16.40
N LYS A 87 9.27 9.43 16.05
CA LYS A 87 10.20 10.56 16.25
C LYS A 87 9.79 11.82 15.47
N LEU A 88 9.26 11.64 14.26
CA LEU A 88 8.82 12.76 13.43
C LEU A 88 7.53 13.42 13.96
N HIS A 89 6.58 12.62 14.39
CA HIS A 89 5.21 13.08 14.59
C HIS A 89 4.74 13.07 16.05
N CYS A 90 5.39 12.35 16.97
CA CYS A 90 5.00 12.33 18.38
C CYS A 90 5.81 13.31 19.22
N ARG A 91 5.13 13.99 20.15
CA ARG A 91 5.71 14.88 21.16
C ARG A 91 5.03 14.62 22.50
N GLY A 92 5.49 13.56 23.21
CA GLY A 92 4.81 13.03 24.38
C GLY A 92 3.43 12.48 23.99
N ASP A 93 2.40 12.99 24.61
CA ASP A 93 0.98 12.66 24.36
C ASP A 93 0.35 13.38 23.17
N LYS A 94 1.09 14.27 22.50
CA LYS A 94 0.62 15.08 21.37
C LYS A 94 1.26 14.65 20.06
N TYR A 95 0.55 14.93 18.97
CA TYR A 95 1.07 14.74 17.62
C TYR A 95 1.40 16.08 16.98
N LYS A 96 2.60 16.16 16.39
CA LYS A 96 2.98 17.24 15.50
C LYS A 96 2.80 16.79 14.06
N LEU A 97 1.77 17.29 13.43
CA LEU A 97 1.53 17.11 12.00
C LEU A 97 2.04 18.39 11.31
N ASP A 98 3.19 18.31 10.66
CA ASP A 98 3.66 19.40 9.84
C ASP A 98 2.74 19.58 8.64
N GLN A 99 2.01 20.69 8.64
CA GLN A 99 1.15 21.12 7.53
C GLN A 99 1.96 21.91 6.49
N GLY A 100 3.18 21.50 6.22
CA GLY A 100 3.95 22.06 5.11
C GLY A 100 3.21 21.88 3.78
N VAL A 101 3.75 22.45 2.73
CA VAL A 101 3.17 22.34 1.38
C VAL A 101 3.01 20.90 0.94
N ARG A 102 3.83 19.99 1.47
CA ARG A 102 3.78 18.53 1.34
C ARG A 102 4.68 17.90 2.43
N PRO A 103 4.32 16.76 3.02
CA PRO A 103 3.10 15.98 2.79
C PRO A 103 1.85 16.66 3.38
N ARG A 104 0.69 16.28 2.85
CA ARG A 104 -0.60 16.63 3.48
C ARG A 104 -0.70 15.94 4.83
N ALA A 105 -1.45 16.50 5.78
CA ALA A 105 -1.67 15.90 7.09
C ALA A 105 -2.67 14.73 7.04
N VAL A 106 -2.56 13.86 6.04
CA VAL A 106 -3.33 12.63 5.87
C VAL A 106 -2.45 11.42 6.14
N ALA A 107 -3.06 10.32 6.58
CA ALA A 107 -2.34 9.12 7.00
C ALA A 107 -1.44 8.56 5.88
N ASP A 108 -1.94 8.52 4.66
CA ASP A 108 -1.17 8.07 3.48
C ASP A 108 0.15 8.80 3.33
N ASP A 109 0.09 10.14 3.33
CA ASP A 109 1.28 10.95 3.12
C ASP A 109 2.25 10.85 4.30
N LEU A 110 1.73 10.78 5.53
CA LEU A 110 2.56 10.68 6.72
C LEU A 110 3.29 9.33 6.81
N ILE A 111 2.62 8.24 6.45
CA ILE A 111 3.18 6.89 6.52
C ILE A 111 4.16 6.65 5.37
N TYR A 112 3.77 7.03 4.16
CA TYR A 112 4.45 6.58 2.96
C TYR A 112 5.53 7.54 2.44
N ASN A 113 5.33 8.86 2.57
CA ASN A 113 6.26 9.82 1.94
C ASN A 113 7.55 10.06 2.73
N SER A 114 7.62 9.58 3.97
CA SER A 114 8.83 9.74 4.80
C SER A 114 9.83 8.59 4.68
N GLY A 115 9.53 7.56 3.88
CA GLY A 115 10.34 6.36 3.73
C GLY A 115 10.48 5.88 2.29
N ASN A 116 11.23 4.77 2.16
CA ASN A 116 11.37 4.04 0.92
C ASN A 116 10.16 3.12 0.74
N THR A 117 9.12 3.60 0.06
CA THR A 117 7.84 2.93 -0.03
C THR A 117 7.63 2.29 -1.39
N PHE A 118 7.24 1.02 -1.35
CA PHE A 118 6.78 0.23 -2.48
C PHE A 118 5.29 -0.04 -2.35
N ALA A 119 4.66 -0.42 -3.46
CA ALA A 119 3.24 -0.73 -3.51
C ALA A 119 3.00 -1.95 -4.40
N ILE A 120 2.02 -2.77 -4.00
CA ILE A 120 1.46 -3.89 -4.75
C ILE A 120 0.08 -4.21 -4.19
N PRO A 121 -0.98 -4.29 -5.01
CA PRO A 121 -2.35 -4.51 -4.54
C PRO A 121 -2.64 -6.00 -4.27
N LEU A 122 -2.14 -6.53 -3.16
CA LEU A 122 -2.44 -7.91 -2.75
C LEU A 122 -3.84 -8.04 -2.12
N PHE A 123 -4.32 -7.00 -1.47
CA PHE A 123 -5.63 -6.96 -0.83
C PHE A 123 -6.52 -5.90 -1.46
N LEU A 124 -7.81 -6.08 -1.27
CA LEU A 124 -8.82 -5.09 -1.61
C LEU A 124 -9.26 -4.34 -0.33
N TYR A 125 -10.20 -3.48 -0.50
CA TYR A 125 -10.87 -2.74 0.56
C TYR A 125 -12.38 -2.87 0.39
N LYS A 126 -13.13 -2.84 1.50
CA LYS A 126 -14.60 -2.98 1.48
C LYS A 126 -15.24 -1.69 0.98
N ILE A 127 -15.89 -1.76 -0.18
CA ILE A 127 -16.60 -0.61 -0.75
C ILE A 127 -17.88 -0.29 0.03
N GLU A 128 -18.49 -1.32 0.62
CA GLU A 128 -19.79 -1.23 1.29
C GLU A 128 -19.73 -0.49 2.63
N LEU A 129 -18.56 -0.46 3.26
CA LEU A 129 -18.32 0.36 4.44
C LEU A 129 -18.02 1.79 3.96
N GLY A 130 -19.08 2.55 3.73
CA GLY A 130 -18.93 3.94 3.32
C GLY A 130 -17.96 4.68 4.23
N SER A 131 -17.05 5.45 3.64
CA SER A 131 -16.21 6.35 4.41
C SER A 131 -17.11 7.40 5.04
N ASP A 132 -17.21 7.46 6.36
CA ASP A 132 -17.89 8.53 7.09
C ASP A 132 -17.34 9.93 6.76
N ILE A 133 -16.23 9.95 6.01
CA ILE A 133 -15.51 11.20 5.71
C ILE A 133 -15.95 11.78 4.36
N HIS A 134 -16.31 10.98 3.36
CA HIS A 134 -16.64 11.50 2.01
C HIS A 134 -17.51 10.55 1.17
N ASP A 135 -18.81 10.76 1.13
CA ASP A 135 -19.77 9.99 0.28
C ASP A 135 -19.41 10.01 -1.21
N ILE A 136 -18.82 11.10 -1.69
CA ILE A 136 -18.44 11.26 -3.12
C ILE A 136 -17.20 10.43 -3.49
N HIS A 137 -16.34 10.06 -2.53
CA HIS A 137 -15.11 9.32 -2.80
C HIS A 137 -15.35 7.91 -3.30
N ILE A 138 -16.42 7.25 -2.86
CA ILE A 138 -16.73 5.87 -3.24
C ILE A 138 -16.93 5.75 -4.74
N ASP A 139 -17.79 6.59 -5.32
CA ASP A 139 -18.14 6.48 -6.74
C ASP A 139 -17.03 6.98 -7.68
N VAL A 140 -16.25 7.97 -7.26
CA VAL A 140 -15.25 8.63 -8.11
C VAL A 140 -13.88 7.95 -8.03
N PHE A 141 -13.48 7.47 -6.85
CA PHE A 141 -12.11 6.97 -6.62
C PHE A 141 -12.06 5.47 -6.34
N HIS A 142 -12.96 4.95 -5.51
CA HIS A 142 -12.84 3.58 -5.00
C HIS A 142 -13.33 2.55 -6.00
N LYS A 143 -14.47 2.80 -6.64
CA LYS A 143 -15.16 1.80 -7.46
C LYS A 143 -14.35 1.33 -8.66
N SER A 144 -13.78 2.26 -9.44
CA SER A 144 -12.98 1.90 -10.62
C SER A 144 -11.73 1.11 -10.26
N SER A 145 -11.04 1.52 -9.17
CA SER A 145 -9.87 0.81 -8.65
C SER A 145 -10.23 -0.59 -8.18
N TYR A 146 -11.31 -0.72 -7.42
CA TYR A 146 -11.80 -2.00 -6.92
C TYR A 146 -12.16 -2.95 -8.06
N GLU A 147 -12.96 -2.51 -9.01
CA GLU A 147 -13.39 -3.35 -10.14
C GLU A 147 -12.21 -3.86 -10.96
N GLY A 148 -11.24 -2.99 -11.26
CA GLY A 148 -10.03 -3.36 -12.01
C GLY A 148 -9.18 -4.38 -11.26
N LEU A 149 -8.95 -4.19 -9.96
CA LEU A 149 -8.19 -5.12 -9.13
C LEU A 149 -8.92 -6.45 -8.95
N TRP A 150 -10.23 -6.41 -8.72
CA TRP A 150 -11.02 -7.61 -8.55
C TRP A 150 -11.05 -8.44 -9.83
N GLN A 151 -11.16 -7.78 -11.00
CA GLN A 151 -11.09 -8.44 -12.28
C GLN A 151 -9.72 -9.09 -12.52
N PHE A 152 -8.62 -8.41 -12.16
CA PHE A 152 -7.28 -9.00 -12.23
C PHE A 152 -7.20 -10.28 -11.39
N TRP A 153 -7.57 -10.22 -10.11
CA TRP A 153 -7.47 -11.36 -9.21
C TRP A 153 -8.33 -12.55 -9.65
N ARG A 154 -9.55 -12.31 -10.12
CA ARG A 154 -10.48 -13.37 -10.55
C ARG A 154 -10.11 -14.04 -11.87
N ASN A 155 -9.63 -13.26 -12.82
CA ASN A 155 -9.56 -13.71 -14.22
C ASN A 155 -8.12 -13.84 -14.73
N GLN A 156 -7.19 -12.99 -14.26
CA GLN A 156 -5.84 -12.92 -14.81
C GLN A 156 -4.79 -13.55 -13.91
N SER A 157 -5.01 -13.57 -12.59
CA SER A 157 -4.03 -14.13 -11.67
C SER A 157 -3.82 -15.64 -11.86
N ALA A 158 -4.83 -16.36 -12.35
CA ALA A 158 -4.74 -17.79 -12.67
C ALA A 158 -3.78 -18.10 -13.83
N ASP A 159 -3.53 -17.13 -14.71
CA ASP A 159 -2.64 -17.28 -15.87
C ASP A 159 -1.17 -16.97 -15.54
N ILE A 160 -0.88 -16.59 -14.28
CA ILE A 160 0.50 -16.32 -13.85
C ILE A 160 1.21 -17.65 -13.60
N GLU A 161 2.06 -18.05 -14.53
CA GLU A 161 2.82 -19.31 -14.45
C GLU A 161 3.95 -19.26 -13.42
N ASP A 162 4.56 -18.09 -13.22
CA ASP A 162 5.71 -17.91 -12.32
C ASP A 162 5.51 -16.66 -11.43
N TRP A 163 5.04 -16.90 -10.22
CA TRP A 163 4.84 -15.85 -9.21
C TRP A 163 6.16 -15.22 -8.74
N ASN A 164 7.28 -15.94 -8.76
CA ASN A 164 8.57 -15.37 -8.42
C ASN A 164 8.99 -14.31 -9.43
N LYS A 165 8.76 -14.58 -10.70
CA LYS A 165 9.01 -13.62 -11.78
C LYS A 165 8.01 -12.46 -11.73
N PHE A 166 6.75 -12.74 -11.42
CA PHE A 166 5.71 -11.71 -11.28
C PHE A 166 6.04 -10.70 -10.18
N PHE A 167 6.64 -11.14 -9.07
CA PHE A 167 7.08 -10.28 -7.97
C PHE A 167 8.45 -9.63 -8.18
N GLU A 168 9.14 -9.87 -9.30
CA GLU A 168 10.38 -9.17 -9.58
C GLU A 168 10.12 -7.66 -9.69
N TYR A 169 10.83 -6.91 -8.84
CA TYR A 169 10.77 -5.47 -8.89
C TYR A 169 11.53 -4.93 -10.11
N ASP A 170 10.80 -4.28 -11.00
CA ASP A 170 11.39 -3.52 -12.09
C ASP A 170 11.47 -2.04 -11.69
N PRO A 171 12.69 -1.47 -11.51
CA PRO A 171 12.84 -0.07 -11.15
C PRO A 171 12.36 0.90 -12.24
N TYR A 172 12.12 0.42 -13.44
CA TYR A 172 11.62 1.21 -14.55
C TYR A 172 10.11 1.13 -14.72
N LEU A 173 9.48 0.12 -14.14
CA LEU A 173 8.03 -0.02 -14.17
C LEU A 173 7.38 1.19 -13.48
N GLY A 174 6.52 1.90 -14.21
CA GLY A 174 5.79 3.04 -13.68
C GLY A 174 6.56 4.35 -13.58
N ARG A 175 7.79 4.43 -14.11
CA ARG A 175 8.52 5.71 -14.21
C ARG A 175 8.11 6.56 -15.40
N LEU A 176 7.46 5.98 -16.37
CA LEU A 176 6.99 6.70 -17.53
C LEU A 176 5.54 7.18 -17.30
N PRO A 177 5.27 8.48 -17.45
CA PRO A 177 3.88 8.96 -17.47
C PRO A 177 3.11 8.24 -18.59
N PRO A 178 1.79 8.06 -18.43
CA PRO A 178 0.95 7.54 -19.50
C PRO A 178 1.19 8.31 -20.80
N GLY A 179 1.55 7.62 -21.89
CA GLY A 179 1.88 8.23 -23.19
C GLY A 179 3.37 8.38 -23.50
N PHE A 180 4.28 8.01 -22.57
CA PHE A 180 5.71 7.84 -22.84
C PHE A 180 6.02 6.37 -23.18
N GLU A 181 5.36 5.82 -24.14
CA GLU A 181 5.85 4.63 -24.81
C GLU A 181 7.03 5.10 -25.67
N GLY A 182 8.23 4.56 -25.36
CA GLY A 182 9.46 5.01 -25.97
C GLY A 182 9.38 5.01 -27.50
N LYS A 183 9.63 6.15 -28.07
CA LYS A 183 10.00 6.29 -29.48
C LYS A 183 11.49 6.03 -29.61
#